data_5591072f2b81a3ab173a001801bdc9c6
#
_entry.id   5591072f2b81a3ab173a001801bdc9c6
#
_cell.length_a   1.000
_cell.length_b   1.000
_cell.length_c   1.000
_cell.angle_alpha   90.00
_cell.angle_beta   90.00
_cell.angle_gamma   90.00
#
_symmetry.space_group_name_H-M   'P 1'
#
loop_
_entity.id
_entity.type
_entity.pdbx_description
1 polymer ?
#
loop_
_entity_poly.entity_id
_entity_poly.type
_entity_poly.pdbx_seq_one_letter_code
_entity_poly.pdbx_strand_id
1 'polypeptide(L)'
;MKKINFLLFFLFLNLSYSFYIQEGDNPQIISNFTFGSNFYGRKTENVDIFKTILKHNSDLWLWLGNSVSLDKPTFFNSEYYQENNDWSFIKQLYNKVYNNQYYAKLRDKIPIIGTWGEDEYGVINGDKDNKFKERYKLNFLNFLETDIYDSRIENNNNGIYSSYSFGSGNKTVRFILLDLMYDRNSDYNDENYDMLGEEQWKWLEHLFEKYTETYTFIAMSNQFLSNDRLIMKKWYKNNRIKLFELIGKYKKSGVVLLSGGSGFTQILKTFCPLPNIGYNIYEFTSSGLGYLNKLGAYYNNLYHNDYLIEGTNYNDINFGQIKIHWDEDDDVENSYISMEIYDENDKMISNVEIKYKDLIYREDSSSFYDNENNLEKIKYMNIQDGEKCQRELLYRRVRSPLMIFKYYFTNLRELPIAILTTVIFIILAELVMQKRIFIILILLLISFAIYSGYYIIELMSYNNFVEKIKSIK
;
A
#
# COMPACT_ATOMS: atom_id res chain seq x y z
N MET A 1 54.33 21.29 47.77
CA MET A 1 53.04 20.55 47.77
C MET A 1 52.06 21.38 46.95
N LYS A 2 51.91 21.07 45.67
CA LYS A 2 50.91 21.68 44.79
C LYS A 2 49.70 20.74 44.74
N LYS A 3 48.54 21.25 45.17
CA LYS A 3 47.24 20.57 45.04
C LYS A 3 46.87 20.58 43.56
N ILE A 4 46.81 19.42 42.96
CA ILE A 4 46.20 19.21 41.64
C ILE A 4 44.72 19.13 41.89
N ASN A 5 43.99 20.16 41.53
CA ASN A 5 42.53 20.13 41.40
C ASN A 5 42.19 19.29 40.16
N PHE A 6 41.71 18.09 40.41
CA PHE A 6 41.09 17.26 39.38
C PHE A 6 39.70 17.85 39.11
N LEU A 7 39.62 18.74 38.12
CA LEU A 7 38.36 19.19 37.57
C LEU A 7 37.80 18.03 36.75
N LEU A 8 36.84 17.31 37.31
CA LEU A 8 36.03 16.36 36.63
C LEU A 8 35.24 17.15 35.56
N PHE A 9 35.78 17.15 34.36
CA PHE A 9 35.07 17.54 33.15
C PHE A 9 34.06 16.44 32.86
N PHE A 10 32.86 16.55 33.45
CA PHE A 10 31.70 15.82 32.94
C PHE A 10 31.38 16.39 31.59
N LEU A 11 32.02 15.85 30.57
CA LEU A 11 31.49 15.88 29.23
C LEU A 11 30.11 15.22 29.30
N PHE A 12 29.08 16.05 29.33
CA PHE A 12 27.78 15.66 28.89
C PHE A 12 27.91 15.33 27.39
N LEU A 13 28.37 14.12 27.10
CA LEU A 13 28.02 13.45 25.88
C LEU A 13 26.50 13.37 25.93
N ASN A 14 25.84 14.28 25.23
CA ASN A 14 24.50 14.04 24.72
C ASN A 14 24.64 12.82 23.79
N LEU A 15 24.69 11.64 24.39
CA LEU A 15 24.36 10.41 23.72
C LEU A 15 22.87 10.58 23.38
N SER A 16 22.58 11.08 22.20
CA SER A 16 21.30 10.85 21.57
C SER A 16 21.21 9.33 21.51
N TYR A 17 20.47 8.74 22.44
CA TYR A 17 20.08 7.33 22.31
C TYR A 17 19.13 7.30 21.11
N SER A 18 19.67 7.04 19.95
CA SER A 18 18.89 6.55 18.84
C SER A 18 18.27 5.23 19.31
N PHE A 19 16.94 5.12 19.24
CA PHE A 19 16.24 3.88 19.56
C PHE A 19 16.42 2.90 18.40
N TYR A 20 17.67 2.49 18.15
CA TYR A 20 17.95 1.45 17.18
C TYR A 20 17.33 0.14 17.65
N ILE A 21 16.51 -0.46 16.81
CA ILE A 21 16.01 -1.81 17.03
C ILE A 21 16.75 -2.75 16.10
N GLN A 22 17.44 -3.70 16.68
CA GLN A 22 18.05 -4.78 15.95
C GLN A 22 16.94 -5.67 15.34
N GLU A 23 17.14 -6.14 14.13
CA GLU A 23 16.30 -7.16 13.53
C GLU A 23 16.25 -8.38 14.48
N GLY A 24 15.03 -8.84 14.79
CA GLY A 24 14.83 -9.95 15.74
C GLY A 24 13.75 -9.66 16.78
N ASP A 25 13.88 -10.27 17.93
CA ASP A 25 12.86 -10.28 18.98
C ASP A 25 13.09 -9.18 20.03
N ASN A 26 12.07 -8.35 20.26
CA ASN A 26 12.06 -7.29 21.26
C ASN A 26 10.92 -7.56 22.27
N PRO A 27 11.17 -7.57 23.59
CA PRO A 27 10.15 -7.86 24.60
C PRO A 27 9.13 -6.73 24.81
N GLN A 28 9.33 -5.54 24.23
CA GLN A 28 8.38 -4.43 24.32
C GLN A 28 7.05 -4.80 23.67
N ILE A 29 5.95 -4.63 24.39
CA ILE A 29 4.60 -4.80 23.83
C ILE A 29 4.25 -3.57 23.01
N ILE A 30 3.87 -3.79 21.77
CA ILE A 30 3.32 -2.74 20.89
C ILE A 30 1.80 -2.73 21.02
N SER A 31 1.26 -1.60 21.44
CA SER A 31 -0.19 -1.37 21.50
C SER A 31 -0.64 -0.26 20.55
N ASN A 32 0.29 0.56 20.05
CA ASN A 32 -0.03 1.69 19.21
C ASN A 32 1.16 2.00 18.29
N PHE A 33 0.95 2.05 16.99
CA PHE A 33 1.98 2.51 16.07
C PHE A 33 1.40 3.37 14.95
N THR A 34 2.20 4.33 14.49
CA THR A 34 1.84 5.24 13.40
C THR A 34 2.72 4.98 12.18
N PHE A 35 2.19 5.27 11.01
CA PHE A 35 2.88 5.00 9.75
C PHE A 35 2.42 5.91 8.63
N GLY A 36 3.23 5.99 7.59
CA GLY A 36 2.88 6.74 6.39
C GLY A 36 3.93 6.68 5.31
N SER A 37 3.63 7.33 4.20
CA SER A 37 4.50 7.44 3.03
C SER A 37 4.26 8.75 2.28
N ASN A 38 5.09 9.02 1.26
CA ASN A 38 5.01 10.23 0.43
C ASN A 38 5.21 11.53 1.23
N PHE A 39 6.28 11.58 2.02
CA PHE A 39 6.72 12.77 2.71
C PHE A 39 7.78 13.51 1.89
N TYR A 40 7.40 14.47 1.12
CA TYR A 40 8.31 15.16 0.20
C TYR A 40 9.05 16.35 0.78
N GLY A 41 9.04 16.53 2.11
CA GLY A 41 9.74 17.64 2.75
C GLY A 41 9.28 19.03 2.27
N ARG A 42 8.23 19.09 1.48
CA ARG A 42 7.58 20.37 1.17
C ARG A 42 6.88 20.84 2.42
N LYS A 43 7.29 21.98 2.92
CA LYS A 43 6.46 22.75 3.83
C LYS A 43 5.13 22.96 3.12
N THR A 44 4.08 22.23 3.53
CA THR A 44 2.76 22.83 3.51
C THR A 44 2.91 24.02 4.43
N GLU A 45 2.68 25.21 3.96
CA GLU A 45 3.24 26.46 4.49
C GLU A 45 2.98 26.68 5.99
N ASN A 46 2.15 25.88 6.66
CA ASN A 46 1.73 26.12 8.04
C ASN A 46 1.66 24.92 8.98
N VAL A 47 1.67 23.66 8.54
CA VAL A 47 1.54 22.49 9.44
C VAL A 47 2.59 21.43 9.15
N ASP A 48 3.37 21.10 10.17
CA ASP A 48 4.29 19.97 10.13
C ASP A 48 3.56 18.73 10.64
N ILE A 49 3.31 17.78 9.76
CA ILE A 49 2.57 16.55 10.06
C ILE A 49 3.20 15.77 11.25
N PHE A 50 4.53 15.79 11.40
CA PHE A 50 5.20 15.14 12.52
C PHE A 50 4.88 15.77 13.86
N LYS A 51 4.51 17.07 13.90
CA LYS A 51 4.00 17.72 15.11
C LYS A 51 2.69 17.08 15.57
N THR A 52 1.83 16.70 14.63
CA THR A 52 0.57 16.00 14.92
C THR A 52 0.84 14.57 15.31
N ILE A 53 1.66 13.84 14.56
CA ILE A 53 2.03 12.44 14.87
C ILE A 53 2.60 12.30 16.29
N LEU A 54 3.44 13.23 16.75
CA LEU A 54 4.00 13.22 18.10
C LEU A 54 2.97 13.20 19.23
N LYS A 55 1.76 13.72 19.02
CA LYS A 55 0.68 13.74 20.01
C LYS A 55 0.08 12.35 20.25
N HIS A 56 0.23 11.45 19.29
CA HIS A 56 -0.36 10.11 19.35
C HIS A 56 0.41 9.16 20.28
N ASN A 57 1.61 9.56 20.75
CA ASN A 57 2.43 8.77 21.68
C ASN A 57 2.58 7.31 21.25
N SER A 58 2.93 7.12 19.97
CA SER A 58 3.08 5.79 19.38
C SER A 58 4.28 5.05 19.97
N ASP A 59 4.20 3.73 19.97
CA ASP A 59 5.30 2.85 20.39
C ASP A 59 6.34 2.67 19.28
N LEU A 60 5.96 2.97 18.01
CA LEU A 60 6.79 2.77 16.84
C LEU A 60 6.32 3.70 15.70
N TRP A 61 7.27 4.16 14.87
CA TRP A 61 7.00 4.78 13.57
C TRP A 61 7.45 3.86 12.44
N LEU A 62 6.58 3.69 11.42
CA LEU A 62 6.85 2.85 10.25
C LEU A 62 6.80 3.66 8.95
N TRP A 63 7.90 3.72 8.22
CA TRP A 63 7.95 4.25 6.86
C TRP A 63 7.49 3.22 5.84
N LEU A 64 6.55 3.61 4.97
CA LEU A 64 6.03 2.79 3.86
C LEU A 64 6.51 3.30 2.49
N GLY A 65 7.75 3.77 2.42
CA GLY A 65 8.38 4.29 1.21
C GLY A 65 8.09 5.77 0.94
N ASN A 66 8.86 6.34 0.02
CA ASN A 66 8.80 7.73 -0.39
C ASN A 66 8.88 8.71 0.81
N SER A 67 9.82 8.46 1.72
CA SER A 67 10.17 9.36 2.81
C SER A 67 10.84 10.65 2.31
N VAL A 68 11.44 10.59 1.14
CA VAL A 68 12.00 11.72 0.39
C VAL A 68 11.34 11.80 -0.99
N SER A 69 11.43 12.96 -1.67
CA SER A 69 11.01 13.10 -3.06
C SER A 69 12.17 13.53 -3.94
N LEU A 70 12.32 12.78 -4.98
CA LEU A 70 12.94 13.29 -6.19
C LEU A 70 11.89 14.18 -6.85
N ASP A 71 12.11 15.50 -6.95
CA ASP A 71 11.16 16.43 -7.60
C ASP A 71 10.67 15.83 -8.91
N LYS A 72 9.43 15.30 -8.90
CA LYS A 72 8.90 14.59 -10.07
C LYS A 72 8.80 15.55 -11.22
N PRO A 73 9.41 15.24 -12.37
CA PRO A 73 9.19 16.02 -13.56
C PRO A 73 7.70 16.02 -13.85
N THR A 74 7.20 17.16 -14.31
CA THR A 74 5.89 17.21 -14.93
C THR A 74 5.83 16.17 -16.04
N PHE A 75 4.65 15.66 -16.35
CA PHE A 75 4.34 14.61 -17.34
C PHE A 75 5.15 14.65 -18.66
N PHE A 76 5.83 15.75 -18.94
CA PHE A 76 6.62 16.02 -20.14
C PHE A 76 8.15 15.95 -19.96
N ASN A 77 8.68 15.63 -18.78
CA ASN A 77 10.12 15.69 -18.49
C ASN A 77 10.63 14.42 -17.80
N SER A 78 10.44 13.26 -18.46
CA SER A 78 10.93 11.96 -17.98
C SER A 78 12.47 11.83 -18.02
N GLU A 79 13.17 12.70 -18.76
CA GLU A 79 14.62 12.65 -18.91
C GLU A 79 15.39 13.11 -17.67
N TYR A 80 14.79 13.91 -16.80
CA TYR A 80 15.45 14.46 -15.62
C TYR A 80 15.92 13.41 -14.60
N TYR A 81 15.27 12.25 -14.57
CA TYR A 81 15.64 11.14 -13.67
C TYR A 81 16.81 10.29 -14.18
N GLN A 82 17.06 10.26 -15.47
CA GLN A 82 18.14 9.40 -16.05
C GLN A 82 19.50 10.08 -16.06
N GLU A 83 19.59 11.40 -16.15
CA GLU A 83 20.87 12.11 -16.25
C GLU A 83 21.50 12.47 -14.91
N ASN A 84 20.73 12.63 -13.83
CA ASN A 84 21.25 13.01 -12.51
C ASN A 84 21.10 11.86 -11.50
N ASN A 85 21.72 10.70 -11.77
CA ASN A 85 21.92 9.63 -10.79
C ASN A 85 22.88 10.10 -9.66
N ASP A 86 22.59 11.27 -9.09
CA ASP A 86 23.36 11.83 -8.00
C ASP A 86 22.80 11.35 -6.67
N TRP A 87 23.32 10.19 -6.24
CA TRP A 87 23.04 9.64 -4.91
C TRP A 87 23.33 10.66 -3.79
N SER A 88 24.18 11.66 -4.03
CA SER A 88 24.46 12.73 -3.08
C SER A 88 23.27 13.65 -2.89
N PHE A 89 22.46 13.83 -3.93
CA PHE A 89 21.23 14.59 -3.86
C PHE A 89 20.19 13.91 -2.96
N ILE A 90 19.98 12.59 -3.11
CA ILE A 90 19.10 11.84 -2.21
C ILE A 90 19.56 11.93 -0.76
N LYS A 91 20.86 11.84 -0.51
CA LYS A 91 21.42 12.05 0.83
C LYS A 91 21.09 13.43 1.40
N GLN A 92 21.12 14.48 0.56
CA GLN A 92 20.71 15.83 0.99
C GLN A 92 19.22 15.88 1.32
N LEU A 93 18.38 15.18 0.57
CA LEU A 93 16.95 15.09 0.87
C LEU A 93 16.70 14.39 2.20
N TYR A 94 17.37 13.26 2.46
CA TYR A 94 17.33 12.60 3.76
C TYR A 94 17.76 13.52 4.89
N ASN A 95 18.83 14.28 4.71
CA ASN A 95 19.28 15.23 5.72
C ASN A 95 18.22 16.31 6.04
N LYS A 96 17.41 16.72 5.06
CA LYS A 96 16.30 17.66 5.30
C LYS A 96 15.21 17.02 6.17
N VAL A 97 14.84 15.77 5.90
CA VAL A 97 13.85 15.04 6.70
C VAL A 97 14.41 14.77 8.09
N TYR A 98 15.64 14.29 8.16
CA TYR A 98 16.34 13.94 9.39
C TYR A 98 16.44 15.13 10.35
N ASN A 99 16.73 16.33 9.83
CA ASN A 99 16.85 17.59 10.59
C ASN A 99 15.50 18.30 10.80
N ASN A 100 14.38 17.72 10.39
CA ASN A 100 13.07 18.25 10.76
C ASN A 100 12.91 18.16 12.28
N GLN A 101 12.61 19.29 12.94
CA GLN A 101 12.59 19.41 14.39
C GLN A 101 11.59 18.46 15.09
N TYR A 102 10.49 18.12 14.44
CA TYR A 102 9.47 17.22 14.99
C TYR A 102 9.78 15.77 14.69
N TYR A 103 10.31 15.47 13.50
CA TYR A 103 10.81 14.13 13.18
C TYR A 103 12.01 13.76 14.07
N ALA A 104 12.92 14.69 14.35
CA ALA A 104 14.00 14.47 15.30
C ALA A 104 13.46 14.09 16.68
N LYS A 105 12.46 14.83 17.20
CA LYS A 105 11.80 14.50 18.47
C LYS A 105 11.10 13.13 18.44
N LEU A 106 10.58 12.71 17.29
CA LEU A 106 9.97 11.40 17.13
C LEU A 106 11.04 10.30 17.26
N ARG A 107 12.17 10.42 16.52
CA ARG A 107 13.30 9.49 16.59
C ARG A 107 13.92 9.39 17.99
N ASP A 108 13.95 10.50 18.73
CA ASP A 108 14.47 10.52 20.09
C ASP A 108 13.55 9.78 21.09
N LYS A 109 12.30 9.46 20.72
CA LYS A 109 11.30 8.88 21.62
C LYS A 109 10.96 7.43 21.32
N ILE A 110 10.89 7.08 20.05
CA ILE A 110 10.40 5.78 19.60
C ILE A 110 11.27 5.22 18.48
N PRO A 111 11.29 3.89 18.34
CA PRO A 111 11.96 3.22 17.23
C PRO A 111 11.36 3.60 15.87
N ILE A 112 12.23 3.69 14.89
CA ILE A 112 11.87 3.97 13.50
C ILE A 112 12.27 2.75 12.67
N ILE A 113 11.31 2.15 11.99
CA ILE A 113 11.55 1.11 10.99
C ILE A 113 10.94 1.51 9.65
N GLY A 114 11.26 0.83 8.57
CA GLY A 114 10.67 1.19 7.28
C GLY A 114 11.18 0.40 6.08
N THR A 115 10.43 0.54 5.01
CA THR A 115 10.82 0.11 3.67
C THR A 115 10.90 1.31 2.73
N TRP A 116 11.61 1.16 1.63
CA TRP A 116 11.75 2.22 0.64
C TRP A 116 10.74 2.14 -0.50
N GLY A 117 10.58 3.25 -1.19
CA GLY A 117 9.85 3.35 -2.45
C GLY A 117 10.78 3.72 -3.60
N GLU A 118 10.21 4.16 -4.69
CA GLU A 118 10.95 4.49 -5.91
C GLU A 118 11.83 5.73 -5.75
N ASP A 119 11.37 6.70 -4.97
CA ASP A 119 12.12 7.95 -4.79
C ASP A 119 13.42 7.68 -4.03
N GLU A 120 13.42 6.80 -3.03
CA GLU A 120 14.62 6.38 -2.32
C GLU A 120 15.51 5.47 -3.17
N TYR A 121 14.90 4.62 -4.00
CA TYR A 121 15.61 3.76 -4.92
C TYR A 121 16.26 4.52 -6.08
N GLY A 122 15.92 5.79 -6.23
CA GLY A 122 16.54 6.72 -7.18
C GLY A 122 16.07 6.61 -8.62
N VAL A 123 15.16 5.69 -8.92
CA VAL A 123 14.65 5.45 -10.28
C VAL A 123 13.17 5.13 -10.25
N ILE A 124 12.36 5.84 -11.04
CA ILE A 124 10.96 5.50 -11.24
C ILE A 124 10.87 4.13 -11.93
N ASN A 125 9.98 3.27 -11.43
CA ASN A 125 9.87 1.89 -11.87
C ASN A 125 11.21 1.13 -11.79
N GLY A 126 12.06 1.48 -10.81
CA GLY A 126 13.35 0.86 -10.63
C GLY A 126 13.25 -0.64 -10.44
N ASP A 127 14.28 -1.33 -10.87
CA ASP A 127 14.39 -2.78 -10.90
C ASP A 127 15.82 -3.23 -10.55
N LYS A 128 16.07 -4.54 -10.64
CA LYS A 128 17.36 -5.16 -10.29
C LYS A 128 18.57 -4.63 -11.08
N ASP A 129 18.32 -4.03 -12.25
CA ASP A 129 19.38 -3.55 -13.16
C ASP A 129 19.87 -2.14 -12.80
N ASN A 130 19.32 -1.51 -11.75
CA ASN A 130 19.81 -0.22 -11.25
C ASN A 130 21.25 -0.34 -10.76
N LYS A 131 22.18 0.27 -11.51
CA LYS A 131 23.62 0.23 -11.24
C LYS A 131 24.06 0.87 -9.92
N PHE A 132 23.21 1.69 -9.32
CA PHE A 132 23.49 2.44 -8.09
C PHE A 132 22.70 1.94 -6.89
N LYS A 133 21.97 0.83 -7.02
CA LYS A 133 21.08 0.31 -5.97
C LYS A 133 21.78 0.15 -4.61
N GLU A 134 23.05 -0.28 -4.58
CA GLU A 134 23.79 -0.41 -3.32
C GLU A 134 24.01 0.93 -2.61
N ARG A 135 24.26 2.00 -3.36
CA ARG A 135 24.45 3.33 -2.79
C ARG A 135 23.15 3.90 -2.23
N TYR A 136 22.05 3.66 -2.93
CA TYR A 136 20.71 4.05 -2.46
C TYR A 136 20.34 3.26 -1.21
N LYS A 137 20.63 1.95 -1.19
CA LYS A 137 20.45 1.09 -0.02
C LYS A 137 21.17 1.66 1.21
N LEU A 138 22.46 1.93 1.09
CA LEU A 138 23.26 2.49 2.18
C LEU A 138 22.72 3.85 2.67
N ASN A 139 22.30 4.73 1.75
CA ASN A 139 21.69 6.00 2.13
C ASN A 139 20.39 5.81 2.94
N PHE A 140 19.55 4.86 2.53
CA PHE A 140 18.29 4.56 3.22
C PHE A 140 18.54 3.94 4.60
N LEU A 141 19.43 2.96 4.69
CA LEU A 141 19.79 2.33 5.95
C LEU A 141 20.43 3.32 6.94
N ASN A 142 21.28 4.23 6.45
CA ASN A 142 21.81 5.33 7.25
C ASN A 142 20.71 6.30 7.71
N PHE A 143 19.71 6.57 6.89
CA PHE A 143 18.58 7.41 7.27
C PHE A 143 17.74 6.77 8.40
N LEU A 144 17.61 5.45 8.40
CA LEU A 144 16.97 4.68 9.46
C LEU A 144 17.88 4.48 10.69
N GLU A 145 19.12 5.00 10.67
CA GLU A 145 20.11 4.82 11.75
C GLU A 145 20.42 3.33 12.02
N THR A 146 20.39 2.52 10.97
CA THR A 146 20.67 1.08 11.03
C THR A 146 22.11 0.85 11.51
N ASP A 147 22.31 -0.13 12.41
CA ASP A 147 23.62 -0.47 12.94
C ASP A 147 24.58 -0.92 11.83
N ILE A 148 25.86 -0.57 11.97
CA ILE A 148 26.90 -0.95 11.01
C ILE A 148 27.09 -2.47 10.90
N TYR A 149 26.72 -3.23 11.93
CA TYR A 149 26.74 -4.70 11.97
C TYR A 149 25.43 -5.33 11.51
N ASP A 150 24.49 -4.56 11.01
CA ASP A 150 23.25 -5.08 10.44
C ASP A 150 23.56 -5.92 9.19
N SER A 151 22.93 -7.08 9.09
CA SER A 151 23.16 -8.02 7.99
C SER A 151 22.89 -7.42 6.61
N ARG A 152 22.00 -6.43 6.51
CA ARG A 152 21.70 -5.71 5.26
C ARG A 152 22.88 -4.81 4.81
N ILE A 153 23.71 -4.35 5.75
CA ILE A 153 24.93 -3.57 5.47
C ILE A 153 26.10 -4.50 5.16
N GLU A 154 26.30 -5.56 5.95
CA GLU A 154 27.39 -6.49 5.78
C GLU A 154 27.29 -7.34 4.51
N ASN A 155 26.06 -7.78 4.17
CA ASN A 155 25.79 -8.62 3.00
C ASN A 155 25.41 -7.76 1.80
N ASN A 156 26.36 -7.50 0.91
CA ASN A 156 26.19 -6.61 -0.25
C ASN A 156 25.18 -7.09 -1.31
N ASN A 157 24.58 -8.28 -1.17
CA ASN A 157 23.76 -8.88 -2.23
C ASN A 157 22.28 -8.93 -1.92
N ASN A 158 21.83 -8.43 -0.77
CA ASN A 158 20.45 -8.46 -0.37
C ASN A 158 19.86 -7.05 -0.34
N GLY A 159 18.55 -6.94 -0.62
CA GLY A 159 17.80 -5.70 -0.49
C GLY A 159 17.70 -5.19 0.95
N ILE A 160 16.68 -4.40 1.23
CA ILE A 160 16.45 -3.82 2.57
C ILE A 160 15.38 -4.56 3.36
N TYR A 161 14.83 -5.66 2.84
CA TYR A 161 13.79 -6.40 3.54
C TYR A 161 14.25 -6.82 4.94
N SER A 162 13.36 -6.77 5.90
CA SER A 162 13.67 -7.01 7.31
C SER A 162 12.44 -7.46 8.10
N SER A 163 12.66 -8.04 9.28
CA SER A 163 11.60 -8.48 10.17
C SER A 163 11.91 -8.15 11.61
N TYR A 164 10.92 -7.59 12.31
CA TYR A 164 11.01 -7.20 13.71
C TYR A 164 9.85 -7.83 14.48
N SER A 165 10.12 -8.50 15.58
CA SER A 165 9.12 -9.05 16.49
C SER A 165 9.12 -8.28 17.80
N PHE A 166 7.94 -8.04 18.34
CA PHE A 166 7.72 -7.31 19.57
C PHE A 166 6.75 -8.06 20.47
N GLY A 167 6.95 -7.92 21.78
CA GLY A 167 6.06 -8.47 22.78
C GLY A 167 6.46 -9.83 23.32
N SER A 168 5.57 -10.43 24.10
CA SER A 168 5.78 -11.74 24.72
C SER A 168 4.43 -12.44 24.98
N GLY A 169 4.46 -13.75 25.11
CA GLY A 169 3.26 -14.55 25.36
C GLY A 169 2.26 -14.39 24.19
N ASN A 170 1.02 -14.05 24.55
CA ASN A 170 -0.06 -13.85 23.58
C ASN A 170 -0.10 -12.42 22.98
N LYS A 171 0.69 -11.47 23.52
CA LYS A 171 0.73 -10.08 23.08
C LYS A 171 1.94 -9.84 22.16
N THR A 172 1.98 -10.56 21.04
CA THR A 172 3.11 -10.54 20.10
C THR A 172 2.71 -9.97 18.75
N VAL A 173 3.61 -9.17 18.18
CA VAL A 173 3.44 -8.53 16.89
C VAL A 173 4.70 -8.72 16.06
N ARG A 174 4.56 -9.14 14.79
CA ARG A 174 5.65 -9.15 13.83
C ARG A 174 5.41 -8.12 12.73
N PHE A 175 6.43 -7.32 12.45
CA PHE A 175 6.51 -6.48 11.26
C PHE A 175 7.42 -7.17 10.25
N ILE A 176 6.92 -7.41 9.05
CA ILE A 176 7.66 -7.94 7.89
C ILE A 176 7.69 -6.82 6.85
N LEU A 177 8.86 -6.28 6.60
CA LEU A 177 9.06 -5.18 5.65
C LEU A 177 9.61 -5.73 4.34
N LEU A 178 8.83 -5.61 3.27
CA LEU A 178 9.21 -6.13 1.95
C LEU A 178 9.94 -5.07 1.13
N ASP A 179 10.97 -5.49 0.43
CA ASP A 179 11.64 -4.71 -0.60
C ASP A 179 11.04 -5.04 -1.98
N LEU A 180 10.40 -4.08 -2.60
CA LEU A 180 9.75 -4.26 -3.91
C LEU A 180 10.61 -3.79 -5.09
N MET A 181 11.87 -3.38 -4.85
CA MET A 181 12.69 -2.71 -5.87
C MET A 181 13.97 -3.48 -6.19
N TYR A 182 14.70 -3.94 -5.18
CA TYR A 182 16.09 -4.39 -5.31
C TYR A 182 16.27 -5.59 -6.26
N ASP A 183 15.40 -6.60 -6.18
CA ASP A 183 15.43 -7.81 -7.00
C ASP A 183 14.29 -7.91 -8.02
N ARG A 184 13.53 -6.85 -8.16
CA ARG A 184 12.41 -6.77 -9.09
C ARG A 184 12.86 -6.99 -10.53
N ASN A 185 12.13 -7.82 -11.28
CA ASN A 185 12.39 -8.01 -12.71
C ASN A 185 12.17 -6.72 -13.50
N SER A 186 13.00 -6.53 -14.54
CA SER A 186 12.92 -5.34 -15.42
C SER A 186 11.85 -5.47 -16.52
N ASP A 187 11.55 -6.68 -16.97
CA ASP A 187 10.54 -6.90 -18.01
C ASP A 187 9.14 -7.14 -17.43
N TYR A 188 8.31 -6.12 -17.51
CA TYR A 188 6.91 -6.16 -17.07
C TYR A 188 5.99 -7.08 -17.90
N ASN A 189 6.43 -7.52 -19.06
CA ASN A 189 5.66 -8.40 -19.94
C ASN A 189 6.02 -9.86 -19.73
N ASP A 190 7.02 -10.15 -18.90
CA ASP A 190 7.37 -11.52 -18.53
C ASP A 190 6.22 -12.15 -17.73
N GLU A 191 5.75 -13.30 -18.18
CA GLU A 191 4.72 -14.08 -17.46
C GLU A 191 5.20 -14.51 -16.07
N ASN A 192 6.52 -14.64 -15.88
CA ASN A 192 7.18 -14.96 -14.63
C ASN A 192 7.67 -13.72 -13.87
N TYR A 193 7.09 -12.55 -14.14
CA TYR A 193 7.49 -11.31 -13.49
C TYR A 193 7.48 -11.45 -11.96
N ASP A 194 8.63 -11.21 -11.33
CA ASP A 194 8.82 -11.30 -9.89
C ASP A 194 9.23 -9.93 -9.31
N MET A 195 8.57 -9.56 -8.22
CA MET A 195 8.83 -8.29 -7.52
C MET A 195 9.80 -8.44 -6.35
N LEU A 196 9.92 -9.62 -5.78
CA LEU A 196 10.71 -9.84 -4.57
C LEU A 196 12.05 -10.52 -4.84
N GLY A 197 12.13 -11.31 -5.91
CA GLY A 197 13.27 -12.17 -6.16
C GLY A 197 13.27 -13.43 -5.30
N GLU A 198 14.03 -14.44 -5.74
CA GLU A 198 14.02 -15.77 -5.13
C GLU A 198 14.46 -15.77 -3.66
N GLU A 199 15.48 -15.00 -3.32
CA GLU A 199 16.03 -14.97 -1.96
C GLU A 199 15.08 -14.35 -0.95
N GLN A 200 14.41 -13.26 -1.30
CA GLN A 200 13.41 -12.65 -0.41
C GLN A 200 12.19 -13.55 -0.24
N TRP A 201 11.76 -14.28 -1.29
CA TRP A 201 10.69 -15.27 -1.16
C TRP A 201 11.06 -16.41 -0.22
N LYS A 202 12.28 -16.97 -0.31
CA LYS A 202 12.76 -18.00 0.62
C LYS A 202 12.83 -17.49 2.05
N TRP A 203 13.32 -16.28 2.23
CA TRP A 203 13.38 -15.63 3.53
C TRP A 203 11.98 -15.43 4.13
N LEU A 204 11.01 -14.95 3.34
CA LEU A 204 9.63 -14.78 3.78
C LEU A 204 8.97 -16.12 4.15
N GLU A 205 9.22 -17.15 3.34
CA GLU A 205 8.76 -18.49 3.63
C GLU A 205 9.32 -19.03 4.95
N HIS A 206 10.63 -18.86 5.17
CA HIS A 206 11.28 -19.22 6.43
C HIS A 206 10.68 -18.50 7.65
N LEU A 207 10.36 -17.21 7.52
CA LEU A 207 9.69 -16.48 8.59
C LEU A 207 8.31 -17.09 8.90
N PHE A 208 7.53 -17.41 7.88
CA PHE A 208 6.23 -18.03 8.08
C PHE A 208 6.31 -19.44 8.65
N GLU A 209 7.33 -20.20 8.31
CA GLU A 209 7.58 -21.52 8.90
C GLU A 209 7.94 -21.42 10.38
N LYS A 210 8.79 -20.48 10.74
CA LYS A 210 9.44 -20.44 12.06
C LYS A 210 8.63 -19.71 13.14
N TYR A 211 7.90 -18.65 12.79
CA TYR A 211 7.33 -17.71 13.74
C TYR A 211 5.80 -17.70 13.74
N THR A 212 5.18 -17.47 14.91
CA THR A 212 3.72 -17.56 15.13
C THR A 212 3.20 -16.43 16.02
N GLU A 213 3.51 -15.19 15.67
CA GLU A 213 2.98 -14.04 16.40
C GLU A 213 1.48 -13.89 16.23
N THR A 214 0.83 -13.25 17.22
CA THR A 214 -0.60 -12.98 17.21
C THR A 214 -0.98 -12.11 16.01
N TYR A 215 -0.30 -10.98 15.82
CA TYR A 215 -0.50 -10.16 14.61
C TYR A 215 0.78 -10.12 13.78
N THR A 216 0.61 -10.23 12.48
CA THR A 216 1.69 -10.06 11.49
C THR A 216 1.32 -8.95 10.54
N PHE A 217 2.05 -7.83 10.61
CA PHE A 217 1.91 -6.71 9.68
C PHE A 217 2.94 -6.83 8.56
N ILE A 218 2.47 -7.04 7.32
CA ILE A 218 3.33 -7.09 6.14
C ILE A 218 3.32 -5.71 5.49
N ALA A 219 4.44 -5.01 5.59
CA ALA A 219 4.61 -3.64 5.15
C ALA A 219 5.32 -3.56 3.79
N MET A 220 4.81 -2.70 2.90
CA MET A 220 5.32 -2.54 1.55
C MET A 220 5.07 -1.13 0.99
N SER A 221 5.83 -0.74 -0.02
CA SER A 221 5.72 0.59 -0.62
C SER A 221 4.65 0.73 -1.72
N ASN A 222 4.01 -0.36 -2.14
CA ASN A 222 2.97 -0.34 -3.17
C ASN A 222 1.71 -1.06 -2.69
N GLN A 223 0.55 -0.53 -3.09
CA GLN A 223 -0.75 -1.14 -2.77
C GLN A 223 -0.87 -2.56 -3.34
N PHE A 224 -1.25 -3.50 -2.49
CA PHE A 224 -1.37 -4.92 -2.81
C PHE A 224 -2.76 -5.29 -3.33
N LEU A 225 -3.84 -4.94 -2.61
CA LEU A 225 -5.23 -5.16 -2.99
C LEU A 225 -5.72 -4.07 -3.97
N SER A 226 -4.98 -3.85 -5.03
CA SER A 226 -5.39 -2.96 -6.11
C SER A 226 -6.12 -3.75 -7.19
N ASN A 227 -7.27 -3.25 -7.66
CA ASN A 227 -7.85 -3.78 -8.89
C ASN A 227 -7.02 -3.31 -10.12
N ASP A 228 -7.34 -3.84 -11.31
CA ASP A 228 -6.59 -3.57 -12.56
C ASP A 228 -6.74 -2.11 -13.05
N ARG A 229 -6.21 -1.17 -12.30
CA ARG A 229 -6.23 0.26 -12.63
C ARG A 229 -5.10 0.60 -13.60
N LEU A 230 -5.41 1.35 -14.64
CA LEU A 230 -4.47 1.73 -15.70
C LEU A 230 -3.28 2.59 -15.21
N ILE A 231 -3.37 3.26 -14.07
CA ILE A 231 -2.43 4.32 -13.66
C ILE A 231 -1.71 3.98 -12.35
N MET A 232 -2.06 2.87 -11.68
CA MET A 232 -1.52 2.58 -10.38
C MET A 232 -0.52 1.42 -10.44
N LYS A 233 0.61 1.64 -9.78
CA LYS A 233 1.57 0.59 -9.48
C LYS A 233 0.86 -0.44 -8.62
N LYS A 234 0.90 -1.67 -9.05
CA LYS A 234 0.22 -2.78 -8.41
C LYS A 234 1.14 -3.97 -8.29
N TRP A 235 0.81 -4.79 -7.35
CA TRP A 235 1.38 -6.12 -7.31
C TRP A 235 0.88 -6.96 -8.49
N TYR A 236 1.79 -7.69 -9.12
CA TYR A 236 1.43 -8.61 -10.19
C TYR A 236 0.63 -9.77 -9.64
N LYS A 237 -0.28 -10.29 -10.46
CA LYS A 237 -1.20 -11.35 -10.09
C LYS A 237 -0.48 -12.57 -9.49
N ASN A 238 0.56 -13.06 -10.15
CA ASN A 238 1.30 -14.25 -9.72
C ASN A 238 1.99 -14.03 -8.36
N ASN A 239 2.54 -12.85 -8.12
CA ASN A 239 3.15 -12.51 -6.83
C ASN A 239 2.11 -12.39 -5.72
N ARG A 240 0.91 -11.87 -6.01
CA ARG A 240 -0.20 -11.84 -5.05
C ARG A 240 -0.65 -13.25 -4.67
N ILE A 241 -0.81 -14.13 -5.68
CA ILE A 241 -1.17 -15.54 -5.47
C ILE A 241 -0.12 -16.20 -4.58
N LYS A 242 1.16 -16.05 -4.90
CA LYS A 242 2.25 -16.65 -4.15
C LYS A 242 2.28 -16.22 -2.68
N LEU A 243 2.02 -14.93 -2.38
CA LEU A 243 1.91 -14.47 -0.99
C LEU A 243 0.72 -15.11 -0.27
N PHE A 244 -0.44 -15.17 -0.91
CA PHE A 244 -1.61 -15.82 -0.32
C PHE A 244 -1.41 -17.34 -0.10
N GLU A 245 -0.74 -18.01 -1.04
CA GLU A 245 -0.37 -19.42 -0.90
C GLU A 245 0.57 -19.65 0.30
N LEU A 246 1.55 -18.77 0.51
CA LEU A 246 2.43 -18.87 1.68
C LEU A 246 1.67 -18.64 3.00
N ILE A 247 0.79 -17.64 3.08
CA ILE A 247 -0.05 -17.39 4.25
C ILE A 247 -0.88 -18.64 4.57
N GLY A 248 -1.51 -19.24 3.55
CA GLY A 248 -2.32 -20.45 3.70
C GLY A 248 -1.50 -21.69 4.04
N LYS A 249 -0.38 -21.92 3.34
CA LYS A 249 0.51 -23.07 3.55
C LYS A 249 0.98 -23.16 5.01
N TYR A 250 1.31 -22.03 5.60
CA TYR A 250 1.79 -21.94 6.99
C TYR A 250 0.68 -21.59 7.99
N LYS A 251 -0.59 -21.66 7.58
CA LYS A 251 -1.77 -21.49 8.43
C LYS A 251 -1.73 -20.22 9.29
N LYS A 252 -1.27 -19.11 8.69
CA LYS A 252 -1.07 -17.85 9.43
C LYS A 252 -2.38 -17.16 9.75
N SER A 253 -2.60 -16.89 11.04
CA SER A 253 -3.65 -16.02 11.55
C SER A 253 -3.15 -14.59 11.74
N GLY A 254 -4.04 -13.62 11.89
CA GLY A 254 -3.69 -12.25 12.28
C GLY A 254 -2.88 -11.47 11.24
N VAL A 255 -2.90 -11.84 9.96
CA VAL A 255 -2.13 -11.16 8.91
C VAL A 255 -2.88 -9.94 8.40
N VAL A 256 -2.20 -8.78 8.43
CA VAL A 256 -2.67 -7.49 7.94
C VAL A 256 -1.62 -6.87 7.04
N LEU A 257 -2.04 -6.29 5.93
CA LEU A 257 -1.14 -5.65 4.98
C LEU A 257 -1.11 -4.13 5.22
N LEU A 258 0.09 -3.54 5.13
CA LEU A 258 0.31 -2.10 5.21
C LEU A 258 1.01 -1.64 3.93
N SER A 259 0.50 -0.59 3.30
CA SER A 259 1.07 -0.13 2.04
C SER A 259 1.17 1.39 1.94
N GLY A 260 2.06 1.84 1.04
CA GLY A 260 2.30 3.24 0.76
C GLY A 260 2.26 3.57 -0.74
N GLY A 261 2.94 4.63 -1.16
CA GLY A 261 3.29 4.95 -2.55
C GLY A 261 2.16 5.41 -3.48
N SER A 262 0.90 5.38 -3.04
CA SER A 262 -0.26 5.68 -3.90
C SER A 262 -0.57 7.18 -4.04
N GLY A 263 -0.19 8.00 -3.04
CA GLY A 263 -0.53 9.42 -2.95
C GLY A 263 -1.96 9.70 -2.47
N PHE A 264 -2.61 8.71 -1.86
CA PHE A 264 -3.91 8.78 -1.18
C PHE A 264 -4.00 7.65 -0.13
N THR A 265 -5.01 7.70 0.73
CA THR A 265 -5.21 6.74 1.80
C THR A 265 -6.49 5.95 1.64
N GLN A 266 -6.44 4.65 1.92
CA GLN A 266 -7.57 3.73 1.82
C GLN A 266 -7.42 2.56 2.80
N ILE A 267 -8.54 2.06 3.32
CA ILE A 267 -8.60 0.75 3.95
C ILE A 267 -9.35 -0.21 3.03
N LEU A 268 -8.71 -1.31 2.71
CA LEU A 268 -9.19 -2.31 1.76
C LEU A 268 -9.43 -3.63 2.47
N LYS A 269 -10.36 -4.43 1.94
CA LYS A 269 -10.70 -5.74 2.44
C LYS A 269 -11.06 -6.67 1.29
N THR A 270 -10.55 -7.90 1.26
CA THR A 270 -11.05 -8.89 0.29
C THR A 270 -12.53 -9.13 0.51
N PHE A 271 -13.29 -9.42 -0.56
CA PHE A 271 -14.75 -9.54 -0.47
C PHE A 271 -15.20 -10.70 0.39
N CYS A 272 -14.42 -11.77 0.34
CA CYS A 272 -14.73 -13.01 0.98
C CYS A 272 -13.48 -13.57 1.63
N PRO A 273 -13.63 -14.44 2.63
CA PRO A 273 -12.53 -15.25 3.11
C PRO A 273 -11.80 -15.90 1.95
N LEU A 274 -10.49 -15.80 1.94
CA LEU A 274 -9.68 -16.43 0.90
C LEU A 274 -9.65 -17.95 1.13
N PRO A 275 -9.83 -18.77 0.09
CA PRO A 275 -10.01 -20.22 0.25
C PRO A 275 -8.94 -20.90 1.07
N ASN A 276 -7.67 -20.58 0.80
CA ASN A 276 -6.53 -21.21 1.49
C ASN A 276 -6.23 -20.61 2.87
N ILE A 277 -6.86 -19.49 3.22
CA ILE A 277 -6.59 -18.71 4.43
C ILE A 277 -7.77 -18.80 5.41
N GLY A 278 -9.00 -18.82 4.88
CA GLY A 278 -10.23 -18.96 5.66
C GLY A 278 -10.72 -17.65 6.30
N TYR A 279 -10.05 -16.52 6.04
CA TYR A 279 -10.47 -15.19 6.50
C TYR A 279 -10.21 -14.11 5.45
N ASN A 280 -10.80 -12.94 5.66
CA ASN A 280 -10.57 -11.77 4.80
C ASN A 280 -9.22 -11.13 5.10
N ILE A 281 -8.46 -10.82 4.06
CA ILE A 281 -7.25 -10.01 4.19
C ILE A 281 -7.62 -8.53 4.14
N TYR A 282 -7.09 -7.77 5.08
CA TYR A 282 -7.20 -6.32 5.14
C TYR A 282 -5.89 -5.67 4.74
N GLU A 283 -5.99 -4.54 4.07
CA GLU A 283 -4.85 -3.69 3.74
C GLU A 283 -5.13 -2.25 4.11
N PHE A 284 -4.20 -1.62 4.82
CA PHE A 284 -4.25 -0.20 5.12
C PHE A 284 -3.17 0.53 4.30
N THR A 285 -3.61 1.28 3.32
CA THR A 285 -2.75 2.18 2.54
C THR A 285 -2.74 3.55 3.20
N SER A 286 -1.56 4.05 3.62
CA SER A 286 -1.39 5.44 4.10
C SER A 286 -0.30 6.14 3.29
N SER A 287 -0.73 7.11 2.47
CA SER A 287 0.16 7.70 1.48
C SER A 287 -0.21 9.15 1.19
N GLY A 288 0.08 10.01 2.13
CA GLY A 288 -0.28 11.44 2.04
C GLY A 288 0.40 12.32 3.08
N LEU A 289 1.62 11.96 3.56
CA LEU A 289 2.31 12.75 4.59
C LEU A 289 2.67 14.17 4.14
N GLY A 290 2.88 14.40 2.86
CA GLY A 290 3.28 15.70 2.34
C GLY A 290 3.06 15.87 0.83
N TYR A 291 2.76 14.78 0.13
CA TYR A 291 2.46 14.79 -1.30
C TYR A 291 1.17 14.05 -1.59
N LEU A 292 0.37 14.67 -2.42
CA LEU A 292 -0.90 14.13 -2.88
C LEU A 292 -0.85 13.91 -4.39
N ASN A 293 -1.18 12.74 -4.81
CA ASN A 293 -1.40 12.46 -6.22
C ASN A 293 -2.81 12.90 -6.63
N LYS A 294 -2.97 14.20 -6.93
CA LYS A 294 -4.28 14.77 -7.29
C LYS A 294 -4.93 14.06 -8.48
N LEU A 295 -4.13 13.65 -9.47
CA LEU A 295 -4.63 12.90 -10.61
C LEU A 295 -5.04 11.48 -10.21
N GLY A 296 -4.21 10.80 -9.42
CA GLY A 296 -4.53 9.51 -8.85
C GLY A 296 -5.77 9.55 -7.95
N ALA A 297 -5.92 10.60 -7.13
CA ALA A 297 -7.10 10.84 -6.31
C ALA A 297 -8.37 11.03 -7.16
N TYR A 298 -8.28 11.80 -8.24
CA TYR A 298 -9.39 11.97 -9.17
C TYR A 298 -9.80 10.64 -9.82
N TYR A 299 -8.82 9.88 -10.32
CA TYR A 299 -9.09 8.54 -10.86
C TYR A 299 -9.59 7.56 -9.79
N ASN A 300 -9.12 7.66 -8.56
CA ASN A 300 -9.58 6.85 -7.46
C ASN A 300 -11.05 7.11 -7.10
N ASN A 301 -11.51 8.34 -7.24
CA ASN A 301 -12.92 8.70 -7.06
C ASN A 301 -13.79 8.23 -8.22
N LEU A 302 -13.25 8.19 -9.45
CA LEU A 302 -13.96 7.67 -10.63
C LEU A 302 -13.94 6.13 -10.70
N TYR A 303 -12.81 5.52 -10.32
CA TYR A 303 -12.59 4.10 -10.23
C TYR A 303 -12.54 3.68 -8.77
N HIS A 304 -13.67 3.37 -8.19
CA HIS A 304 -13.67 2.77 -6.87
C HIS A 304 -12.85 1.47 -6.91
N ASN A 305 -11.94 1.34 -5.95
CA ASN A 305 -11.30 0.06 -5.71
C ASN A 305 -12.38 -0.91 -5.24
N ASP A 306 -12.52 -2.03 -5.93
CA ASP A 306 -13.52 -3.03 -5.55
C ASP A 306 -13.36 -3.49 -4.10
N TYR A 307 -12.13 -3.51 -3.58
CA TYR A 307 -11.80 -3.89 -2.21
C TYR A 307 -11.99 -2.77 -1.17
N LEU A 308 -12.39 -1.56 -1.59
CA LEU A 308 -12.52 -0.41 -0.70
C LEU A 308 -13.59 -0.62 0.37
N ILE A 309 -13.24 -0.40 1.63
CA ILE A 309 -14.21 -0.21 2.70
C ILE A 309 -14.78 1.21 2.55
N GLU A 310 -16.11 1.33 2.41
CA GLU A 310 -16.78 2.61 2.20
C GLU A 310 -16.46 3.60 3.34
N GLY A 311 -16.18 4.86 2.99
CA GLY A 311 -15.86 5.92 3.94
C GLY A 311 -14.40 5.98 4.37
N THR A 312 -13.53 5.09 3.86
CA THR A 312 -12.11 5.08 4.23
C THR A 312 -11.18 5.65 3.14
N ASN A 313 -11.73 6.19 2.05
CA ASN A 313 -10.94 6.84 1.02
C ASN A 313 -10.68 8.29 1.40
N TYR A 314 -9.41 8.67 1.56
CA TYR A 314 -9.01 10.02 1.92
C TYR A 314 -7.85 10.51 1.03
N ASN A 315 -8.02 11.71 0.46
CA ASN A 315 -7.15 12.23 -0.60
C ASN A 315 -6.48 13.56 -0.19
N ASP A 316 -6.35 13.83 1.10
CA ASP A 316 -5.64 15.00 1.62
C ASP A 316 -4.52 14.57 2.56
N ILE A 317 -3.79 15.54 3.14
CA ILE A 317 -2.66 15.28 4.04
C ILE A 317 -3.10 14.41 5.20
N ASN A 318 -2.37 13.31 5.44
CA ASN A 318 -2.78 12.28 6.39
C ASN A 318 -1.63 11.39 6.86
N PHE A 319 -1.90 10.65 7.93
CA PHE A 319 -1.12 9.50 8.36
C PHE A 319 -2.05 8.40 8.88
N GLY A 320 -1.54 7.18 8.92
CA GLY A 320 -2.23 6.02 9.47
C GLY A 320 -1.78 5.73 10.90
N GLN A 321 -2.72 5.23 11.70
CA GLN A 321 -2.44 4.68 13.02
C GLN A 321 -3.13 3.33 13.17
N ILE A 322 -2.46 2.39 13.80
CA ILE A 322 -3.06 1.15 14.29
C ILE A 322 -2.93 1.13 15.81
N LYS A 323 -4.06 0.91 16.49
CA LYS A 323 -4.10 0.57 17.91
C LYS A 323 -4.47 -0.89 18.05
N ILE A 324 -3.72 -1.60 18.89
CA ILE A 324 -3.98 -2.99 19.25
C ILE A 324 -4.56 -3.00 20.64
N HIS A 325 -5.81 -3.39 20.72
CA HIS A 325 -6.53 -3.51 21.98
C HIS A 325 -6.39 -4.96 22.48
N TRP A 326 -5.33 -5.16 23.24
CA TRP A 326 -5.06 -6.46 23.86
C TRP A 326 -6.08 -6.74 24.96
N ASP A 327 -6.57 -8.00 24.99
CA ASP A 327 -7.45 -8.42 26.07
C ASP A 327 -6.73 -8.46 27.43
N GLU A 328 -7.42 -8.06 28.49
CA GLU A 328 -6.85 -8.00 29.85
C GLU A 328 -6.61 -9.41 30.43
N ASP A 329 -7.47 -10.36 30.07
CA ASP A 329 -7.41 -11.75 30.52
C ASP A 329 -6.52 -12.64 29.65
N ASP A 330 -5.72 -12.02 28.75
CA ASP A 330 -4.85 -12.70 27.77
C ASP A 330 -5.59 -13.64 26.80
N ASP A 331 -6.90 -13.46 26.64
CA ASP A 331 -7.65 -14.15 25.59
C ASP A 331 -7.50 -13.42 24.24
N VAL A 332 -6.62 -13.96 23.40
CA VAL A 332 -6.31 -13.38 22.09
C VAL A 332 -7.55 -13.18 21.21
N GLU A 333 -8.53 -14.06 21.31
CA GLU A 333 -9.74 -13.98 20.47
C GLU A 333 -10.59 -12.74 20.76
N ASN A 334 -10.49 -12.18 21.95
CA ASN A 334 -11.16 -10.94 22.35
C ASN A 334 -10.38 -9.68 21.96
N SER A 335 -9.10 -9.83 21.60
CA SER A 335 -8.29 -8.72 21.11
C SER A 335 -8.79 -8.22 19.77
N TYR A 336 -8.57 -6.93 19.49
CA TYR A 336 -8.92 -6.33 18.22
C TYR A 336 -7.94 -5.21 17.84
N ILE A 337 -7.90 -4.86 16.56
CA ILE A 337 -7.14 -3.71 16.08
C ILE A 337 -8.10 -2.63 15.56
N SER A 338 -7.73 -1.37 15.82
CA SER A 338 -8.37 -0.19 15.21
C SER A 338 -7.42 0.38 14.14
N MET A 339 -7.90 0.48 12.90
CA MET A 339 -7.22 1.14 11.79
C MET A 339 -7.77 2.55 11.66
N GLU A 340 -6.99 3.55 12.02
CA GLU A 340 -7.43 4.94 12.13
C GLU A 340 -6.70 5.83 11.12
N ILE A 341 -7.44 6.66 10.39
CA ILE A 341 -6.91 7.67 9.48
C ILE A 341 -7.02 9.03 10.15
N TYR A 342 -5.93 9.78 10.23
CA TYR A 342 -5.88 11.14 10.78
C TYR A 342 -5.41 12.15 9.74
N ASP A 343 -6.00 13.33 9.77
CA ASP A 343 -5.53 14.47 8.97
C ASP A 343 -4.40 15.25 9.68
N GLU A 344 -3.89 16.27 9.01
CA GLU A 344 -2.84 17.16 9.54
C GLU A 344 -3.28 17.94 10.79
N ASN A 345 -4.58 18.13 11.00
CA ASN A 345 -5.18 18.87 12.12
C ASN A 345 -5.51 17.98 13.32
N ASP A 346 -5.11 16.70 13.29
CA ASP A 346 -5.40 15.74 14.36
C ASP A 346 -6.87 15.27 14.38
N LYS A 347 -7.58 15.44 13.29
CA LYS A 347 -8.95 14.98 13.17
C LYS A 347 -8.97 13.55 12.67
N MET A 348 -9.64 12.67 13.40
CA MET A 348 -9.92 11.31 12.93
C MET A 348 -10.92 11.37 11.75
N ILE A 349 -10.49 10.87 10.62
CA ILE A 349 -11.26 10.82 9.38
C ILE A 349 -12.08 9.53 9.30
N SER A 350 -11.47 8.42 9.67
CA SER A 350 -12.09 7.09 9.61
C SER A 350 -11.46 6.16 10.64
N ASN A 351 -12.27 5.20 11.12
CA ASN A 351 -11.83 4.09 11.96
C ASN A 351 -12.47 2.79 11.46
N VAL A 352 -11.68 1.73 11.36
CA VAL A 352 -12.14 0.37 11.06
C VAL A 352 -11.62 -0.58 12.13
N GLU A 353 -12.52 -1.20 12.85
CA GLU A 353 -12.18 -2.19 13.87
C GLU A 353 -12.23 -3.61 13.30
N ILE A 354 -11.23 -4.42 13.64
CA ILE A 354 -11.08 -5.80 13.18
C ILE A 354 -10.77 -6.67 14.39
N LYS A 355 -11.66 -7.58 14.71
CA LYS A 355 -11.47 -8.53 15.80
C LYS A 355 -10.48 -9.62 15.40
N TYR A 356 -9.61 -10.04 16.32
CA TYR A 356 -8.64 -11.11 16.04
C TYR A 356 -9.33 -12.40 15.57
N LYS A 357 -10.46 -12.76 16.20
CA LYS A 357 -11.25 -13.95 15.80
C LYS A 357 -11.72 -13.94 14.33
N ASP A 358 -11.78 -12.75 13.69
CA ASP A 358 -12.13 -12.61 12.28
C ASP A 358 -10.89 -12.79 11.37
N LEU A 359 -9.70 -12.92 11.95
CA LEU A 359 -8.41 -13.13 11.28
C LEU A 359 -7.80 -14.50 11.59
N ILE A 360 -8.58 -15.43 12.15
CA ILE A 360 -8.10 -16.77 12.49
C ILE A 360 -8.15 -17.65 11.23
N TYR A 361 -7.03 -18.35 10.96
CA TYR A 361 -6.95 -19.36 9.91
C TYR A 361 -8.01 -20.44 10.11
N ARG A 362 -8.66 -20.85 9.02
CA ARG A 362 -9.67 -21.90 9.02
C ARG A 362 -9.40 -22.89 7.89
N GLU A 363 -9.27 -24.15 8.25
CA GLU A 363 -8.87 -25.23 7.32
C GLU A 363 -9.99 -25.62 6.33
N ASP A 364 -11.26 -25.41 6.68
CA ASP A 364 -12.43 -25.83 5.89
C ASP A 364 -12.57 -25.10 4.55
N SER A 365 -11.69 -24.15 4.30
CA SER A 365 -11.68 -23.36 3.06
C SER A 365 -10.90 -24.01 1.91
N SER A 366 -10.17 -25.10 2.15
CA SER A 366 -9.17 -25.62 1.23
C SER A 366 -9.69 -26.31 -0.03
N SER A 367 -10.98 -26.67 -0.09
CA SER A 367 -11.52 -27.50 -1.19
C SER A 367 -11.92 -26.73 -2.46
N PHE A 368 -11.65 -25.43 -2.56
CA PHE A 368 -12.28 -24.59 -3.58
C PHE A 368 -11.33 -23.86 -4.54
N TYR A 369 -10.05 -24.23 -4.56
CA TYR A 369 -9.15 -23.78 -5.62
C TYR A 369 -9.36 -24.61 -6.87
N ASP A 370 -10.02 -24.05 -7.87
CA ASP A 370 -10.00 -24.59 -9.21
C ASP A 370 -8.65 -24.23 -9.84
N ASN A 371 -7.81 -25.22 -10.13
CA ASN A 371 -6.44 -25.07 -10.65
C ASN A 371 -6.38 -24.41 -12.03
N GLU A 372 -7.52 -24.12 -12.63
CA GLU A 372 -7.58 -23.48 -13.93
C GLU A 372 -8.09 -22.04 -13.83
N ASN A 373 -7.20 -21.13 -13.65
CA ASN A 373 -7.43 -19.70 -13.92
C ASN A 373 -8.28 -18.90 -12.93
N ASN A 374 -7.62 -18.11 -12.18
CA ASN A 374 -8.13 -16.84 -11.68
C ASN A 374 -8.50 -16.80 -10.21
N LEU A 375 -7.81 -15.90 -9.50
CA LEU A 375 -8.34 -15.18 -8.35
C LEU A 375 -9.79 -14.65 -8.57
N GLU A 376 -10.30 -14.68 -9.78
CA GLU A 376 -11.67 -14.34 -10.15
C GLU A 376 -12.68 -15.47 -9.96
N LYS A 377 -12.21 -16.73 -9.84
CA LYS A 377 -13.07 -17.92 -9.63
C LYS A 377 -12.87 -18.48 -8.23
N ILE A 378 -12.95 -17.65 -7.22
CA ILE A 378 -12.98 -18.11 -5.84
C ILE A 378 -14.30 -18.84 -5.63
N LYS A 379 -14.28 -20.18 -5.45
CA LYS A 379 -15.41 -20.94 -4.95
C LYS A 379 -15.40 -20.88 -3.42
N TYR A 380 -16.54 -20.78 -2.81
CA TYR A 380 -16.71 -20.43 -1.40
C TYR A 380 -17.09 -21.64 -0.55
N MET A 381 -16.79 -21.56 0.76
CA MET A 381 -16.90 -22.67 1.72
C MET A 381 -18.29 -23.30 1.82
N ASN A 382 -19.33 -22.53 1.65
CA ASN A 382 -20.65 -23.08 1.44
C ASN A 382 -21.37 -22.33 0.33
N ILE A 383 -22.33 -22.96 -0.30
CA ILE A 383 -23.05 -22.43 -1.47
C ILE A 383 -23.71 -21.10 -1.15
N GLN A 384 -24.27 -20.90 0.05
CA GLN A 384 -24.98 -19.69 0.45
C GLN A 384 -24.04 -18.48 0.63
N ASP A 385 -22.87 -18.70 1.28
CA ASP A 385 -21.87 -17.66 1.48
C ASP A 385 -21.18 -17.32 0.17
N GLY A 386 -20.94 -18.32 -0.68
CA GLY A 386 -20.41 -18.15 -2.02
C GLY A 386 -21.30 -17.30 -2.91
N GLU A 387 -22.59 -17.58 -2.94
CA GLU A 387 -23.57 -16.79 -3.72
C GLU A 387 -23.68 -15.35 -3.20
N LYS A 388 -23.65 -15.14 -1.87
CA LYS A 388 -23.68 -13.81 -1.27
C LYS A 388 -22.45 -13.00 -1.67
N CYS A 389 -21.28 -13.62 -1.63
CA CYS A 389 -20.04 -12.99 -1.99
C CYS A 389 -19.95 -12.66 -3.49
N GLN A 390 -20.37 -13.56 -4.36
CA GLN A 390 -20.45 -13.31 -5.80
C GLN A 390 -21.43 -12.18 -6.12
N ARG A 391 -22.57 -12.08 -5.43
CA ARG A 391 -23.54 -11.00 -5.59
C ARG A 391 -22.94 -9.65 -5.17
N GLU A 392 -22.22 -9.60 -4.05
CA GLU A 392 -21.56 -8.38 -3.59
C GLU A 392 -20.47 -7.93 -4.56
N LEU A 393 -19.70 -8.86 -5.11
CA LEU A 393 -18.69 -8.62 -6.11
C LEU A 393 -19.27 -8.06 -7.41
N LEU A 394 -20.35 -8.64 -7.90
CA LEU A 394 -21.10 -8.15 -9.06
C LEU A 394 -21.70 -6.77 -8.81
N TYR A 395 -22.31 -6.55 -7.63
CA TYR A 395 -22.88 -5.27 -7.25
C TYR A 395 -21.84 -4.14 -7.19
N ARG A 396 -20.66 -4.40 -6.66
CA ARG A 396 -19.55 -3.43 -6.62
C ARG A 396 -18.98 -3.15 -8.00
N ARG A 397 -18.82 -4.17 -8.85
CA ARG A 397 -18.36 -3.99 -10.24
C ARG A 397 -19.31 -3.12 -11.07
N VAL A 398 -20.59 -3.25 -10.86
CA VAL A 398 -21.62 -2.45 -11.57
C VAL A 398 -21.65 -1.00 -11.07
N ARG A 399 -21.25 -0.73 -9.83
CA ARG A 399 -21.23 0.64 -9.27
C ARG A 399 -20.23 1.60 -9.92
N SER A 400 -19.21 1.10 -10.61
CA SER A 400 -18.22 1.97 -11.26
C SER A 400 -18.58 2.24 -12.72
N PRO A 401 -18.99 3.48 -13.09
CA PRO A 401 -19.33 3.83 -14.49
C PRO A 401 -18.18 3.52 -15.46
N LEU A 402 -16.96 3.59 -14.99
CA LEU A 402 -15.76 3.38 -15.79
C LEU A 402 -15.40 1.90 -15.96
N MET A 403 -15.79 1.03 -15.02
CA MET A 403 -15.68 -0.42 -15.18
C MET A 403 -16.68 -0.92 -16.22
N ILE A 404 -17.87 -0.32 -16.25
CA ILE A 404 -18.86 -0.55 -17.31
C ILE A 404 -18.25 -0.15 -18.66
N PHE A 405 -17.65 1.03 -18.76
CA PHE A 405 -16.98 1.50 -19.98
C PHE A 405 -15.80 0.59 -20.36
N LYS A 406 -14.96 0.16 -19.40
CA LYS A 406 -13.87 -0.78 -19.64
C LYS A 406 -14.38 -2.15 -20.09
N TYR A 407 -15.42 -2.69 -19.46
CA TYR A 407 -16.04 -3.96 -19.84
C TYR A 407 -16.52 -3.92 -21.30
N TYR A 408 -17.20 -2.84 -21.70
CA TYR A 408 -17.62 -2.66 -23.08
C TYR A 408 -16.43 -2.49 -24.02
N PHE A 409 -15.43 -1.69 -23.67
CA PHE A 409 -14.28 -1.45 -24.53
C PHE A 409 -13.39 -2.70 -24.68
N THR A 410 -13.26 -3.55 -23.67
CA THR A 410 -12.47 -4.79 -23.77
C THR A 410 -13.24 -5.93 -24.43
N ASN A 411 -14.57 -5.95 -24.36
CA ASN A 411 -15.40 -6.95 -25.03
C ASN A 411 -15.80 -6.55 -26.44
N LEU A 412 -15.69 -5.29 -26.79
CA LEU A 412 -15.84 -4.80 -28.18
C LEU A 412 -14.55 -5.13 -28.97
N ARG A 413 -14.26 -6.41 -29.11
CA ARG A 413 -13.25 -6.90 -30.09
C ARG A 413 -13.61 -6.62 -31.53
N GLU A 414 -14.71 -5.95 -31.79
CA GLU A 414 -15.20 -5.69 -33.14
C GLU A 414 -15.02 -4.23 -33.53
N LEU A 415 -14.20 -4.05 -34.51
CA LEU A 415 -13.73 -2.91 -35.28
C LEU A 415 -14.67 -1.69 -35.50
N PRO A 416 -16.01 -1.77 -35.49
CA PRO A 416 -16.84 -0.64 -35.90
C PRO A 416 -16.79 0.55 -34.94
N ILE A 417 -16.63 0.33 -33.63
CA ILE A 417 -16.70 1.42 -32.64
C ILE A 417 -15.39 2.19 -32.53
N ALA A 418 -14.25 1.51 -32.64
CA ALA A 418 -12.96 2.21 -32.71
C ALA A 418 -12.89 3.10 -33.97
N ILE A 419 -13.44 2.62 -35.06
CA ILE A 419 -13.57 3.40 -36.33
C ILE A 419 -14.54 4.56 -36.10
N LEU A 420 -15.70 4.32 -35.47
CA LEU A 420 -16.68 5.36 -35.16
C LEU A 420 -16.14 6.44 -34.23
N THR A 421 -15.44 6.06 -33.18
CA THR A 421 -14.82 7.03 -32.28
C THR A 421 -13.69 7.80 -32.92
N THR A 422 -12.90 7.18 -33.79
CA THR A 422 -11.86 7.86 -34.56
C THR A 422 -12.48 8.83 -35.56
N VAL A 423 -13.54 8.45 -36.28
CA VAL A 423 -14.28 9.33 -37.19
C VAL A 423 -14.94 10.48 -36.43
N ILE A 424 -15.55 10.23 -35.27
CA ILE A 424 -16.11 11.28 -34.42
C ILE A 424 -15.01 12.24 -33.93
N PHE A 425 -13.85 11.73 -33.53
CA PHE A 425 -12.73 12.56 -33.11
C PHE A 425 -12.19 13.44 -34.28
N ILE A 426 -12.08 12.89 -35.47
CA ILE A 426 -11.67 13.64 -36.65
C ILE A 426 -12.68 14.74 -36.97
N ILE A 427 -13.98 14.42 -36.98
CA ILE A 427 -15.06 15.38 -37.22
C ILE A 427 -15.05 16.48 -36.14
N LEU A 428 -14.87 16.12 -34.85
CA LEU A 428 -14.77 17.07 -33.75
C LEU A 428 -13.55 17.98 -33.90
N ALA A 429 -12.39 17.42 -34.25
CA ALA A 429 -11.18 18.19 -34.51
C ALA A 429 -11.38 19.20 -35.66
N GLU A 430 -12.04 18.79 -36.72
CA GLU A 430 -12.33 19.65 -37.89
C GLU A 430 -13.35 20.74 -37.54
N LEU A 431 -14.37 20.44 -36.75
CA LEU A 431 -15.34 21.41 -36.23
C LEU A 431 -14.73 22.42 -35.25
N VAL A 432 -13.77 21.99 -34.43
CA VAL A 432 -12.99 22.89 -33.56
C VAL A 432 -12.14 23.84 -34.39
N MET A 433 -11.46 23.32 -35.40
CA MET A 433 -10.65 24.12 -36.34
C MET A 433 -11.49 25.19 -37.11
N GLN A 434 -12.74 24.85 -37.40
CA GLN A 434 -13.69 25.76 -38.05
C GLN A 434 -14.44 26.69 -37.09
N LYS A 435 -14.11 26.72 -35.79
CA LYS A 435 -14.78 27.52 -34.74
C LYS A 435 -16.30 27.25 -34.61
N ARG A 436 -16.79 26.08 -34.96
CA ARG A 436 -18.22 25.68 -34.86
C ARG A 436 -18.53 25.02 -33.51
N ILE A 437 -18.25 25.70 -32.42
CA ILE A 437 -18.40 25.19 -31.02
C ILE A 437 -19.82 24.67 -30.75
N PHE A 438 -20.86 25.26 -31.34
CA PHE A 438 -22.26 24.88 -31.11
C PHE A 438 -22.56 23.44 -31.56
N ILE A 439 -22.02 23.03 -32.73
CA ILE A 439 -22.21 21.67 -33.24
C ILE A 439 -21.51 20.64 -32.36
N ILE A 440 -20.35 20.99 -31.78
CA ILE A 440 -19.63 20.14 -30.83
C ILE A 440 -20.46 19.88 -29.59
N LEU A 441 -21.10 20.93 -29.04
CA LEU A 441 -21.98 20.81 -27.85
C LEU A 441 -23.18 19.91 -28.16
N ILE A 442 -23.79 20.01 -29.34
CA ILE A 442 -24.90 19.13 -29.74
C ILE A 442 -24.43 17.68 -29.85
N LEU A 443 -23.30 17.41 -30.49
CA LEU A 443 -22.74 16.06 -30.59
C LEU A 443 -22.40 15.45 -29.27
N LEU A 444 -21.85 16.23 -28.32
CA LEU A 444 -21.59 15.79 -26.97
C LEU A 444 -22.90 15.46 -26.22
N LEU A 445 -23.95 16.26 -26.37
CA LEU A 445 -25.27 16.00 -25.77
C LEU A 445 -25.93 14.74 -26.35
N ILE A 446 -25.83 14.53 -27.66
CA ILE A 446 -26.33 13.32 -28.32
C ILE A 446 -25.54 12.08 -27.84
N SER A 447 -24.22 12.18 -27.77
CA SER A 447 -23.37 11.13 -27.26
C SER A 447 -23.69 10.77 -25.80
N PHE A 448 -23.96 11.78 -24.95
CA PHE A 448 -24.37 11.60 -23.59
C PHE A 448 -25.78 10.97 -23.49
N ALA A 449 -26.71 11.35 -24.33
CA ALA A 449 -28.06 10.78 -24.37
C ALA A 449 -28.06 9.30 -24.82
N ILE A 450 -27.23 8.97 -25.83
CA ILE A 450 -27.05 7.58 -26.27
C ILE A 450 -26.40 6.76 -25.15
N TYR A 451 -25.40 7.31 -24.46
CA TYR A 451 -24.74 6.67 -23.34
C TYR A 451 -25.68 6.41 -22.15
N SER A 452 -26.48 7.41 -21.77
CA SER A 452 -27.48 7.25 -20.71
C SER A 452 -28.59 6.28 -21.06
N GLY A 453 -29.03 6.26 -22.33
CA GLY A 453 -30.01 5.27 -22.82
C GLY A 453 -29.47 3.85 -22.76
N TYR A 454 -28.21 3.65 -23.13
CA TYR A 454 -27.54 2.36 -23.04
C TYR A 454 -27.39 1.89 -21.59
N TYR A 455 -27.04 2.81 -20.69
CA TYR A 455 -26.95 2.55 -19.25
C TYR A 455 -28.27 2.08 -18.64
N ILE A 456 -29.38 2.70 -19.04
CA ILE A 456 -30.73 2.31 -18.59
C ILE A 456 -31.09 0.90 -19.07
N ILE A 457 -30.79 0.55 -20.32
CA ILE A 457 -31.07 -0.78 -20.88
C ILE A 457 -30.26 -1.85 -20.13
N GLU A 458 -29.03 -1.56 -19.77
CA GLU A 458 -28.19 -2.49 -19.02
C GLU A 458 -28.66 -2.67 -17.59
N LEU A 459 -29.06 -1.60 -16.93
CA LEU A 459 -29.67 -1.65 -15.59
C LEU A 459 -30.94 -2.52 -15.58
N MET A 460 -31.74 -2.41 -16.66
CA MET A 460 -32.94 -3.25 -16.84
C MET A 460 -32.57 -4.72 -17.11
N SER A 461 -31.53 -4.98 -17.89
CA SER A 461 -31.01 -6.33 -18.14
C SER A 461 -30.45 -6.96 -16.87
N TYR A 462 -29.73 -6.19 -16.08
CA TYR A 462 -29.21 -6.61 -14.78
C TYR A 462 -30.31 -6.91 -13.79
N ASN A 463 -31.33 -6.06 -13.68
CA ASN A 463 -32.49 -6.29 -12.81
C ASN A 463 -33.25 -7.55 -13.23
N ASN A 464 -33.42 -7.79 -14.54
CA ASN A 464 -34.02 -9.01 -15.04
C ASN A 464 -33.18 -10.25 -14.73
N PHE A 465 -31.84 -10.15 -14.77
CA PHE A 465 -30.93 -11.22 -14.37
C PHE A 465 -31.02 -11.51 -12.87
N VAL A 466 -31.04 -10.46 -12.03
CA VAL A 466 -31.21 -10.59 -10.58
C VAL A 466 -32.56 -11.19 -10.20
N GLU A 467 -33.65 -10.79 -10.86
CA GLU A 467 -34.98 -11.37 -10.68
C GLU A 467 -35.03 -12.85 -11.11
N LYS A 468 -34.33 -13.22 -12.19
CA LYS A 468 -34.21 -14.61 -12.64
C LYS A 468 -33.41 -15.48 -11.66
N ILE A 469 -32.39 -14.92 -11.01
CA ILE A 469 -31.66 -15.62 -9.92
C ILE A 469 -32.56 -15.79 -8.68
N LYS A 470 -33.39 -14.82 -8.34
CA LYS A 470 -34.35 -14.93 -7.24
C LYS A 470 -35.45 -15.97 -7.50
N SER A 471 -35.80 -16.21 -8.76
CA SER A 471 -36.85 -17.19 -9.16
C SER A 471 -36.35 -18.63 -9.23
N ILE A 472 -35.04 -18.86 -9.10
CA ILE A 472 -34.41 -20.19 -9.06
C ILE A 472 -34.35 -20.74 -7.61
N LYS A 473 -34.89 -19.99 -6.65
CA LYS A 473 -35.20 -20.45 -5.31
C LYS A 473 -36.62 -21.00 -5.27
#